data_7aaad9eb56bed4993a121d58fdd74fa3
#
_entry.id   7aaad9eb56bed4993a121d58fdd74fa3
#
_cell.length_a   1.000
_cell.length_b   1.000
_cell.length_c   1.000
_cell.angle_alpha   90.00
_cell.angle_beta   90.00
_cell.angle_gamma   90.00
#
_symmetry.space_group_name_H-M   'P 1'
#
loop_
_entity.id
_entity.type
_entity.pdbx_description
1 polymer ?
#
loop_
_entity_poly.entity_id
_entity_poly.type
_entity_poly.pdbx_seq_one_letter_code
_entity_poly.pdbx_strand_id
1 'polypeptide(L)'
;MYFAGPTTGSVKDMWRMVWQERVGKIVMLTNLVENGKGKCEQYWPEDIGDYGEIFIRTVSESVSTNFVVRTFHLSMSSEPEGEHREVTQFHYTTWPDMKPPESSPLLQFVRKVQTTEASQHGPIVVHCSAGVGRTGTFITMDSMLEMAEAEGRVDVLQFVRDMRERRFLMVQTLDQYKFIFDALLES
;
A
#
# COMPACT_ATOMS: atom_id res chain seq x y z
N MET A 1 -7.67 3.40 3.26
CA MET A 1 -7.02 3.78 4.56
C MET A 1 -5.54 3.98 4.34
N TYR A 2 -4.85 4.90 5.07
CA TYR A 2 -3.43 5.18 4.89
C TYR A 2 -2.76 5.55 6.22
N PHE A 3 -1.49 5.13 6.40
CA PHE A 3 -0.70 5.40 7.60
C PHE A 3 0.81 5.42 7.32
N ALA A 4 1.61 5.76 8.33
CA ALA A 4 3.06 5.62 8.25
C ALA A 4 3.45 4.14 8.30
N GLY A 5 4.59 3.78 7.69
CA GLY A 5 5.11 2.42 7.80
C GLY A 5 5.23 1.99 9.27
N PRO A 6 4.86 0.74 9.61
CA PRO A 6 4.93 0.29 10.99
C PRO A 6 6.36 0.29 11.53
N THR A 7 6.47 0.57 12.82
CA THR A 7 7.68 0.45 13.63
C THR A 7 7.60 -0.81 14.47
N THR A 8 8.71 -1.24 15.08
CA THR A 8 8.75 -2.41 15.98
C THR A 8 7.62 -2.37 17.04
N GLY A 9 7.30 -1.19 17.57
CA GLY A 9 6.25 -1.01 18.59
C GLY A 9 4.82 -1.03 18.03
N SER A 10 4.60 -0.86 16.73
CA SER A 10 3.27 -0.72 16.13
C SER A 10 2.85 -1.86 15.19
N VAL A 11 3.72 -2.85 14.94
CA VAL A 11 3.41 -3.99 14.06
C VAL A 11 2.17 -4.75 14.53
N LYS A 12 2.07 -5.03 15.83
CA LYS A 12 0.90 -5.74 16.40
C LYS A 12 -0.39 -4.96 16.24
N ASP A 13 -0.34 -3.65 16.47
CA ASP A 13 -1.51 -2.77 16.30
C ASP A 13 -1.92 -2.66 14.83
N MET A 14 -0.97 -2.67 13.90
CA MET A 14 -1.25 -2.71 12.47
C MET A 14 -2.04 -3.98 12.11
N TRP A 15 -1.61 -5.16 12.53
CA TRP A 15 -2.30 -6.41 12.23
C TRP A 15 -3.65 -6.51 12.91
N ARG A 16 -3.79 -5.99 14.14
CA ARG A 16 -5.09 -5.88 14.80
C ARG A 16 -6.04 -4.99 13.99
N MET A 17 -5.58 -3.84 13.50
CA MET A 17 -6.36 -2.97 12.62
C MET A 17 -6.74 -3.68 11.31
N VAL A 18 -5.79 -4.37 10.64
CA VAL A 18 -6.06 -5.14 9.41
C VAL A 18 -7.18 -6.16 9.65
N TRP A 19 -7.15 -6.85 10.79
CA TRP A 19 -8.20 -7.79 11.17
C TRP A 19 -9.54 -7.10 11.43
N GLN A 20 -9.57 -6.07 12.28
CA GLN A 20 -10.79 -5.37 12.68
C GLN A 20 -11.50 -4.70 11.50
N GLU A 21 -10.75 -4.08 10.60
CA GLU A 21 -11.28 -3.37 9.43
C GLU A 21 -11.53 -4.28 8.22
N ARG A 22 -11.33 -5.60 8.34
CA ARG A 22 -11.50 -6.56 7.25
C ARG A 22 -10.71 -6.19 5.99
N VAL A 23 -9.46 -5.76 6.17
CA VAL A 23 -8.57 -5.36 5.09
C VAL A 23 -8.20 -6.56 4.24
N GLY A 24 -8.47 -6.50 2.92
CA GLY A 24 -8.08 -7.56 1.97
C GLY A 24 -6.81 -7.24 1.20
N LYS A 25 -6.43 -5.95 1.11
CA LYS A 25 -5.25 -5.52 0.36
C LYS A 25 -4.39 -4.54 1.16
N ILE A 26 -3.08 -4.75 1.14
CA ILE A 26 -2.07 -3.83 1.69
C ILE A 26 -1.14 -3.41 0.57
N VAL A 27 -0.95 -2.10 0.37
CA VAL A 27 -0.02 -1.51 -0.59
C VAL A 27 1.14 -0.88 0.17
N MET A 28 2.34 -1.40 -0.05
CA MET A 28 3.59 -0.95 0.55
C MET A 28 4.48 -0.29 -0.52
N LEU A 29 4.85 0.98 -0.30
CA LEU A 29 5.55 1.82 -1.28
C LEU A 29 6.97 2.21 -0.82
N THR A 30 7.58 1.44 0.05
CA THR A 30 8.93 1.68 0.56
C THR A 30 9.64 0.35 0.77
N ASN A 31 10.97 0.34 0.65
CA ASN A 31 11.76 -0.77 1.16
C ASN A 31 11.89 -0.67 2.69
N LEU A 32 12.37 -1.72 3.33
CA LEU A 32 12.62 -1.73 4.77
C LEU A 32 13.75 -0.75 5.14
N VAL A 33 14.78 -0.71 4.29
CA VAL A 33 15.94 0.17 4.43
C VAL A 33 16.21 0.86 3.09
N GLU A 34 16.43 2.16 3.09
CA GLU A 34 16.84 2.95 1.92
C GLU A 34 17.99 3.88 2.32
N ASN A 35 19.08 3.86 1.55
CA ASN A 35 20.31 4.65 1.84
C ASN A 35 20.82 4.46 3.28
N GLY A 36 20.78 3.23 3.79
CA GLY A 36 21.23 2.90 5.16
C GLY A 36 20.30 3.37 6.27
N LYS A 37 19.13 3.93 5.95
CA LYS A 37 18.13 4.37 6.93
C LYS A 37 16.93 3.45 6.95
N GLY A 38 16.53 2.98 8.11
CA GLY A 38 15.29 2.25 8.31
C GLY A 38 14.08 3.10 7.89
N LYS A 39 13.20 2.55 7.07
CA LYS A 39 11.99 3.20 6.54
C LYS A 39 10.71 2.57 7.06
N CYS A 40 10.74 1.28 7.29
CA CYS A 40 9.60 0.49 7.73
C CYS A 40 10.11 -0.79 8.38
N GLU A 41 9.45 -1.28 9.40
CA GLU A 41 9.73 -2.58 9.98
C GLU A 41 9.16 -3.69 9.08
N GLN A 42 9.84 -4.84 9.01
CA GLN A 42 9.25 -6.01 8.37
C GLN A 42 8.12 -6.53 9.26
N TYR A 43 6.90 -6.38 8.80
CA TYR A 43 5.71 -6.74 9.57
C TYR A 43 5.09 -8.08 9.17
N TRP A 44 5.69 -8.80 8.25
CA TRP A 44 5.25 -10.14 7.83
C TRP A 44 6.31 -11.19 8.17
N PRO A 45 5.92 -12.44 8.45
CA PRO A 45 6.85 -13.52 8.69
C PRO A 45 7.37 -14.10 7.36
N GLU A 46 8.51 -14.79 7.38
CA GLU A 46 8.97 -15.57 6.23
C GLU A 46 8.05 -16.77 5.95
N ASP A 47 7.61 -17.48 7.00
CA ASP A 47 6.66 -18.58 6.92
C ASP A 47 5.50 -18.34 7.89
N ILE A 48 5.73 -18.38 9.21
CA ILE A 48 4.72 -18.28 10.25
C ILE A 48 5.17 -17.32 11.34
N GLY A 49 4.26 -16.50 11.84
CA GLY A 49 4.55 -15.58 12.95
C GLY A 49 3.33 -15.27 13.81
N ASP A 50 3.59 -15.00 15.09
CA ASP A 50 2.62 -14.52 16.07
C ASP A 50 2.82 -13.01 16.28
N TYR A 51 1.77 -12.24 16.01
CA TYR A 51 1.76 -10.79 16.15
C TYR A 51 0.75 -10.34 17.24
N GLY A 52 0.81 -10.99 18.37
CA GLY A 52 -0.06 -10.74 19.52
C GLY A 52 -1.38 -11.51 19.40
N GLU A 53 -2.47 -10.85 19.03
CA GLU A 53 -3.77 -11.49 18.85
C GLU A 53 -3.94 -12.15 17.48
N ILE A 54 -3.04 -11.86 16.53
CA ILE A 54 -3.14 -12.31 15.14
C ILE A 54 -1.97 -13.24 14.80
N PHE A 55 -2.32 -14.43 14.37
CA PHE A 55 -1.41 -15.41 13.80
C PHE A 55 -1.38 -15.25 12.27
N ILE A 56 -0.19 -15.24 11.69
CA ILE A 56 -0.01 -14.98 10.26
C ILE A 56 0.84 -16.09 9.65
N ARG A 57 0.39 -16.58 8.50
CA ARG A 57 1.14 -17.48 7.65
C ARG A 57 1.34 -16.85 6.28
N THR A 58 2.55 -16.79 5.79
CA THR A 58 2.86 -16.46 4.41
C THR A 58 2.55 -17.67 3.52
N VAL A 59 1.59 -17.51 2.62
CA VAL A 59 1.10 -18.60 1.75
C VAL A 59 1.84 -18.62 0.42
N SER A 60 2.10 -17.45 -0.14
CA SER A 60 2.79 -17.31 -1.41
C SER A 60 3.55 -15.99 -1.52
N GLU A 61 4.61 -16.02 -2.32
CA GLU A 61 5.35 -14.84 -2.73
C GLU A 61 5.63 -14.91 -4.24
N SER A 62 5.31 -13.87 -4.96
CA SER A 62 5.58 -13.69 -6.39
C SER A 62 6.42 -12.45 -6.60
N VAL A 63 7.66 -12.65 -7.08
CA VAL A 63 8.63 -11.56 -7.29
C VAL A 63 8.64 -11.17 -8.76
N SER A 64 8.43 -9.88 -9.01
CA SER A 64 8.59 -9.24 -10.33
C SER A 64 9.72 -8.21 -10.26
N THR A 65 10.09 -7.63 -11.40
CA THR A 65 11.19 -6.66 -11.47
C THR A 65 10.97 -5.44 -10.56
N ASN A 66 9.74 -4.94 -10.48
CA ASN A 66 9.43 -3.67 -9.80
C ASN A 66 8.62 -3.82 -8.51
N PHE A 67 8.06 -5.00 -8.25
CA PHE A 67 7.23 -5.24 -7.08
C PHE A 67 7.16 -6.71 -6.71
N VAL A 68 6.79 -6.95 -5.47
CA VAL A 68 6.52 -8.28 -4.91
C VAL A 68 5.08 -8.35 -4.47
N VAL A 69 4.39 -9.46 -4.76
CA VAL A 69 3.05 -9.75 -4.26
C VAL A 69 3.13 -10.91 -3.29
N ARG A 70 2.64 -10.72 -2.06
CA ARG A 70 2.57 -11.75 -1.03
C ARG A 70 1.12 -11.99 -0.63
N THR A 71 0.79 -13.24 -0.39
CA THR A 71 -0.50 -13.64 0.19
C THR A 71 -0.29 -14.16 1.58
N PHE A 72 -1.07 -13.68 2.53
CA PHE A 72 -1.05 -14.08 3.93
C PHE A 72 -2.39 -14.69 4.32
N HIS A 73 -2.35 -15.76 5.12
CA HIS A 73 -3.50 -16.23 5.87
C HIS A 73 -3.39 -15.75 7.30
N LEU A 74 -4.45 -15.13 7.79
CA LEU A 74 -4.58 -14.59 9.12
C LEU A 74 -5.61 -15.39 9.92
N SER A 75 -5.34 -15.64 11.19
CA SER A 75 -6.31 -16.18 12.16
C SER A 75 -6.11 -15.54 13.53
N MET A 76 -7.10 -15.65 14.40
CA MET A 76 -6.93 -15.24 15.81
C MET A 76 -6.06 -16.25 16.54
N SER A 77 -5.08 -15.79 17.31
CA SER A 77 -4.19 -16.64 18.10
C SER A 77 -4.96 -17.45 19.15
N SER A 78 -6.11 -16.92 19.64
CA SER A 78 -6.99 -17.61 20.58
C SER A 78 -7.83 -18.71 19.94
N GLU A 79 -8.06 -18.68 18.62
CA GLU A 79 -8.90 -19.60 17.86
C GLU A 79 -8.24 -19.97 16.52
N PRO A 80 -7.12 -20.73 16.53
CA PRO A 80 -6.35 -21.00 15.32
C PRO A 80 -7.13 -21.80 14.26
N GLU A 81 -8.11 -22.60 14.67
CA GLU A 81 -9.01 -23.37 13.79
C GLU A 81 -10.30 -22.60 13.44
N GLY A 82 -10.40 -21.33 13.88
CA GLY A 82 -11.57 -20.47 13.66
C GLY A 82 -11.60 -19.81 12.29
N GLU A 83 -12.07 -18.57 12.25
CA GLU A 83 -12.12 -17.79 11.01
C GLU A 83 -10.71 -17.53 10.44
N HIS A 84 -10.51 -17.88 9.18
CA HIS A 84 -9.30 -17.54 8.42
C HIS A 84 -9.61 -16.45 7.42
N ARG A 85 -8.69 -15.48 7.30
CA ARG A 85 -8.80 -14.39 6.32
C ARG A 85 -7.55 -14.33 5.48
N GLU A 86 -7.75 -14.13 4.18
CA GLU A 86 -6.68 -13.89 3.25
C GLU A 86 -6.44 -12.39 3.10
N VAL A 87 -5.16 -11.99 3.07
CA VAL A 87 -4.73 -10.63 2.82
C VAL A 87 -3.61 -10.64 1.79
N THR A 88 -3.75 -9.83 0.73
CA THR A 88 -2.72 -9.68 -0.29
C THR A 88 -1.92 -8.40 -0.07
N GLN A 89 -0.60 -8.53 0.07
CA GLN A 89 0.33 -7.40 0.10
C GLN A 89 0.92 -7.16 -1.29
N PHE A 90 0.85 -5.92 -1.75
CA PHE A 90 1.53 -5.42 -2.95
C PHE A 90 2.67 -4.51 -2.51
N HIS A 91 3.92 -4.94 -2.72
CA HIS A 91 5.11 -4.22 -2.28
C HIS A 91 5.89 -3.69 -3.49
N TYR A 92 5.78 -2.39 -3.78
CA TYR A 92 6.56 -1.72 -4.82
C TYR A 92 7.99 -1.48 -4.32
N THR A 93 8.98 -2.08 -4.99
CA THR A 93 10.36 -2.16 -4.50
C THR A 93 11.36 -1.24 -5.20
N THR A 94 10.97 -0.62 -6.32
CA THR A 94 11.88 0.20 -7.16
C THR A 94 11.58 1.70 -7.10
N TRP A 95 10.90 2.18 -6.05
CA TRP A 95 10.68 3.61 -5.86
C TRP A 95 11.98 4.29 -5.42
N PRO A 96 12.58 5.18 -6.25
CA PRO A 96 13.83 5.85 -5.89
C PRO A 96 13.66 6.74 -4.65
N ASP A 97 14.69 6.80 -3.79
CA ASP A 97 14.66 7.72 -2.66
C ASP A 97 14.68 9.18 -3.16
N MET A 98 13.82 10.03 -2.59
CA MET A 98 13.68 11.47 -2.88
C MET A 98 13.28 11.84 -4.31
N LYS A 99 12.90 10.87 -5.16
CA LYS A 99 12.48 11.12 -6.56
C LYS A 99 11.16 10.40 -6.87
N PRO A 100 10.43 10.83 -7.92
CA PRO A 100 9.34 10.04 -8.48
C PRO A 100 9.88 8.72 -9.08
N PRO A 101 9.06 7.68 -9.19
CA PRO A 101 9.39 6.47 -9.92
C PRO A 101 9.25 6.69 -11.43
N GLU A 102 9.53 5.67 -12.25
CA GLU A 102 9.13 5.66 -13.65
C GLU A 102 7.63 5.45 -13.78
N SER A 103 6.98 6.11 -14.75
CA SER A 103 5.52 6.10 -14.93
C SER A 103 5.01 4.69 -15.28
N SER A 104 5.57 4.05 -16.30
CA SER A 104 5.08 2.76 -16.79
C SER A 104 5.12 1.64 -15.75
N PRO A 105 6.21 1.43 -14.98
CA PRO A 105 6.20 0.45 -13.88
C PRO A 105 5.18 0.76 -12.79
N LEU A 106 5.00 2.03 -12.42
CA LEU A 106 4.01 2.38 -11.40
C LEU A 106 2.58 2.17 -11.91
N LEU A 107 2.27 2.53 -13.16
CA LEU A 107 0.97 2.27 -13.78
C LEU A 107 0.65 0.77 -13.82
N GLN A 108 1.61 -0.07 -14.19
CA GLN A 108 1.44 -1.53 -14.14
C GLN A 108 1.14 -2.02 -12.72
N PHE A 109 1.82 -1.46 -11.73
CA PHE A 109 1.60 -1.79 -10.33
C PHE A 109 0.21 -1.36 -9.86
N VAL A 110 -0.24 -0.13 -10.16
CA VAL A 110 -1.60 0.35 -9.82
C VAL A 110 -2.64 -0.56 -10.45
N ARG A 111 -2.54 -0.87 -11.74
CA ARG A 111 -3.46 -1.78 -12.42
C ARG A 111 -3.46 -3.18 -11.80
N LYS A 112 -2.29 -3.69 -11.38
CA LYS A 112 -2.20 -4.98 -10.68
C LYS A 112 -2.98 -4.96 -9.37
N VAL A 113 -2.89 -3.86 -8.59
CA VAL A 113 -3.66 -3.69 -7.35
C VAL A 113 -5.17 -3.62 -7.64
N GLN A 114 -5.58 -2.85 -8.66
CA GLN A 114 -6.99 -2.68 -9.05
C GLN A 114 -7.62 -4.00 -9.51
N THR A 115 -6.95 -4.72 -10.41
CA THR A 115 -7.49 -5.94 -11.05
C THR A 115 -7.41 -7.20 -10.18
N THR A 116 -6.64 -7.20 -9.10
CA THR A 116 -6.64 -8.33 -8.16
C THR A 116 -7.87 -8.26 -7.27
N GLU A 117 -8.67 -9.31 -7.25
CA GLU A 117 -9.81 -9.40 -6.35
C GLU A 117 -9.36 -9.46 -4.89
N ALA A 118 -10.08 -8.76 -4.01
CA ALA A 118 -9.85 -8.83 -2.58
C ALA A 118 -10.75 -9.91 -1.97
N SER A 119 -10.18 -10.75 -1.11
CA SER A 119 -10.93 -11.75 -0.36
C SER A 119 -11.78 -11.16 0.77
N GLN A 120 -11.54 -9.90 1.13
CA GLN A 120 -12.26 -9.15 2.16
C GLN A 120 -12.79 -7.83 1.57
N HIS A 121 -13.90 -7.34 2.14
CA HIS A 121 -14.60 -6.13 1.66
C HIS A 121 -14.22 -4.85 2.43
N GLY A 122 -13.18 -4.91 3.24
CA GLY A 122 -12.66 -3.75 3.97
C GLY A 122 -11.87 -2.80 3.07
N PRO A 123 -11.40 -1.68 3.61
CA PRO A 123 -10.63 -0.69 2.87
C PRO A 123 -9.26 -1.24 2.45
N ILE A 124 -8.73 -0.76 1.33
CA ILE A 124 -7.31 -0.96 0.99
C ILE A 124 -6.45 -0.14 1.95
N VAL A 125 -5.42 -0.75 2.50
CA VAL A 125 -4.41 -0.09 3.32
C VAL A 125 -3.24 0.33 2.44
N VAL A 126 -2.84 1.61 2.49
CA VAL A 126 -1.69 2.12 1.72
C VAL A 126 -0.70 2.79 2.67
N HIS A 127 0.57 2.40 2.59
CA HIS A 127 1.62 3.03 3.38
C HIS A 127 2.95 3.15 2.63
N CYS A 128 3.77 4.07 3.09
CA CYS A 128 5.20 4.16 2.77
C CYS A 128 5.99 4.28 4.10
N SER A 129 7.00 5.12 4.19
CA SER A 129 7.67 5.41 5.48
C SER A 129 6.84 6.39 6.33
N ALA A 130 6.67 7.64 5.87
CA ALA A 130 5.89 8.65 6.58
C ALA A 130 4.37 8.60 6.32
N GLY A 131 3.93 7.86 5.30
CA GLY A 131 2.52 7.73 4.93
C GLY A 131 1.91 9.00 4.31
N VAL A 132 2.69 9.80 3.59
CA VAL A 132 2.22 11.06 2.98
C VAL A 132 2.66 11.23 1.52
N GLY A 133 3.94 11.17 1.19
CA GLY A 133 4.46 11.46 -0.15
C GLY A 133 4.10 10.38 -1.17
N ARG A 134 4.80 9.24 -1.13
CA ARG A 134 4.55 8.08 -2.01
C ARG A 134 3.12 7.56 -1.86
N THR A 135 2.62 7.54 -0.63
CA THR A 135 1.24 7.15 -0.31
C THR A 135 0.23 8.05 -1.01
N GLY A 136 0.38 9.37 -0.90
CA GLY A 136 -0.50 10.32 -1.58
C GLY A 136 -0.41 10.23 -3.10
N THR A 137 0.79 10.03 -3.66
CA THR A 137 1.00 9.84 -5.09
C THR A 137 0.27 8.61 -5.60
N PHE A 138 0.44 7.46 -4.94
CA PHE A 138 -0.24 6.22 -5.33
C PHE A 138 -1.76 6.36 -5.26
N ILE A 139 -2.31 6.87 -4.15
CA ILE A 139 -3.74 7.04 -3.97
C ILE A 139 -4.33 7.97 -5.04
N THR A 140 -3.62 9.07 -5.37
CA THR A 140 -4.07 9.97 -6.44
C THR A 140 -4.07 9.26 -7.79
N MET A 141 -3.02 8.52 -8.12
CA MET A 141 -2.95 7.76 -9.38
C MET A 141 -4.08 6.74 -9.48
N ASP A 142 -4.30 5.96 -8.43
CA ASP A 142 -5.35 4.94 -8.34
C ASP A 142 -6.74 5.56 -8.58
N SER A 143 -7.07 6.61 -7.83
CA SER A 143 -8.37 7.29 -7.94
C SER A 143 -8.55 8.03 -9.27
N MET A 144 -7.49 8.63 -9.84
CA MET A 144 -7.61 9.36 -11.10
C MET A 144 -7.75 8.40 -12.30
N LEU A 145 -7.14 7.23 -12.26
CA LEU A 145 -7.35 6.20 -13.27
C LEU A 145 -8.80 5.68 -13.24
N GLU A 146 -9.35 5.40 -12.06
CA GLU A 146 -10.75 5.03 -11.90
C GLU A 146 -11.70 6.15 -12.38
N MET A 147 -11.41 7.41 -12.05
CA MET A 147 -12.20 8.57 -12.50
C MET A 147 -12.15 8.74 -14.01
N ALA A 148 -10.96 8.57 -14.62
CA ALA A 148 -10.80 8.64 -16.06
C ALA A 148 -11.60 7.55 -16.79
N GLU A 149 -11.60 6.33 -16.29
CA GLU A 149 -12.39 5.23 -16.84
C GLU A 149 -13.90 5.44 -16.68
N ALA A 150 -14.33 5.94 -15.52
CA ALA A 150 -15.75 6.11 -15.20
C ALA A 150 -16.37 7.38 -15.82
N GLU A 151 -15.63 8.48 -15.85
CA GLU A 151 -16.15 9.82 -16.17
C GLU A 151 -15.49 10.47 -17.40
N GLY A 152 -14.42 9.89 -17.95
CA GLY A 152 -13.65 10.46 -19.06
C GLY A 152 -12.89 11.75 -18.71
N ARG A 153 -12.68 12.03 -17.43
CA ARG A 153 -11.97 13.22 -16.93
C ARG A 153 -11.22 12.90 -15.64
N VAL A 154 -10.29 13.78 -15.27
CA VAL A 154 -9.56 13.74 -13.99
C VAL A 154 -9.55 15.13 -13.36
N ASP A 155 -9.53 15.19 -12.01
CA ASP A 155 -9.34 16.43 -11.24
C ASP A 155 -8.32 16.23 -10.12
N VAL A 156 -7.05 16.16 -10.52
CA VAL A 156 -5.92 15.96 -9.62
C VAL A 156 -5.84 17.04 -8.54
N LEU A 157 -6.11 18.30 -8.92
CA LEU A 157 -5.99 19.43 -7.99
C LEU A 157 -7.00 19.34 -6.85
N GLN A 158 -8.27 19.10 -7.19
CA GLN A 158 -9.33 19.00 -6.19
C GLN A 158 -9.11 17.78 -5.31
N PHE A 159 -8.78 16.63 -5.90
CA PHE A 159 -8.54 15.40 -5.16
C PHE A 159 -7.39 15.52 -4.15
N VAL A 160 -6.26 16.14 -4.55
CA VAL A 160 -5.13 16.36 -3.63
C VAL A 160 -5.49 17.36 -2.52
N ARG A 161 -6.30 18.39 -2.80
CA ARG A 161 -6.82 19.30 -1.77
C ARG A 161 -7.66 18.56 -0.73
N ASP A 162 -8.63 17.76 -1.17
CA ASP A 162 -9.51 16.98 -0.29
C ASP A 162 -8.74 15.98 0.57
N MET A 163 -7.72 15.33 -0.01
CA MET A 163 -6.82 14.48 0.78
C MET A 163 -6.07 15.26 1.86
N ARG A 164 -5.60 16.48 1.54
CA ARG A 164 -4.82 17.32 2.47
C ARG A 164 -5.67 17.87 3.60
N GLU A 165 -6.97 17.99 3.44
CA GLU A 165 -7.90 18.30 4.54
C GLU A 165 -7.95 17.16 5.58
N ARG A 166 -7.82 15.90 5.11
CA ARG A 166 -7.85 14.72 5.99
C ARG A 166 -6.47 14.39 6.58
N ARG A 167 -5.41 14.61 5.82
CA ARG A 167 -4.03 14.39 6.24
C ARG A 167 -3.08 15.37 5.56
N PHE A 168 -2.44 16.20 6.35
CA PHE A 168 -1.48 17.19 5.86
C PHE A 168 -0.32 16.55 5.08
N LEU A 169 0.22 17.24 4.08
CA LEU A 169 1.34 16.83 3.21
C LEU A 169 1.08 15.61 2.27
N MET A 170 -0.14 15.17 2.08
CA MET A 170 -0.39 14.18 1.03
C MET A 170 0.06 14.71 -0.32
N VAL A 171 0.83 13.91 -1.08
CA VAL A 171 1.64 14.32 -2.24
C VAL A 171 2.64 15.40 -1.82
N GLN A 172 3.74 14.97 -1.20
CA GLN A 172 4.59 15.83 -0.37
C GLN A 172 5.43 16.84 -1.17
N THR A 173 5.87 16.48 -2.40
CA THR A 173 6.79 17.30 -3.20
C THR A 173 6.15 17.75 -4.50
N LEU A 174 6.68 18.84 -5.06
CA LEU A 174 6.28 19.34 -6.38
C LEU A 174 6.57 18.28 -7.47
N ASP A 175 7.67 17.56 -7.37
CA ASP A 175 8.03 16.54 -8.34
C ASP A 175 7.05 15.35 -8.31
N GLN A 176 6.57 14.94 -7.14
CA GLN A 176 5.50 13.95 -7.02
C GLN A 176 4.19 14.46 -7.64
N TYR A 177 3.87 15.74 -7.43
CA TYR A 177 2.67 16.35 -8.01
C TYR A 177 2.74 16.42 -9.54
N LYS A 178 3.86 16.86 -10.11
CA LYS A 178 4.09 16.86 -11.57
C LYS A 178 4.05 15.45 -12.14
N PHE A 179 4.72 14.50 -11.49
CA PHE A 179 4.75 13.11 -11.91
C PHE A 179 3.35 12.51 -12.09
N ILE A 180 2.37 12.87 -11.23
CA ILE A 180 0.99 12.40 -11.37
C ILE A 180 0.42 12.78 -12.75
N PHE A 181 0.62 14.02 -13.20
CA PHE A 181 0.15 14.45 -14.51
C PHE A 181 0.87 13.73 -15.65
N ASP A 182 2.20 13.63 -15.55
CA ASP A 182 3.01 12.95 -16.57
C ASP A 182 2.59 11.49 -16.72
N ALA A 183 2.40 10.78 -15.61
CA ALA A 183 1.97 9.38 -15.61
C ALA A 183 0.52 9.19 -16.10
N LEU A 184 -0.39 10.11 -15.79
CA LEU A 184 -1.77 10.06 -16.31
C LEU A 184 -1.85 10.32 -17.81
N LEU A 185 -0.91 11.08 -18.39
CA LEU A 185 -0.83 11.28 -19.83
C LEU A 185 -0.30 10.03 -20.58
N GLU A 186 0.42 9.14 -19.88
CA GLU A 186 0.95 7.89 -20.43
C GLU A 186 -0.01 6.70 -20.23
N SER A 187 -1.09 6.87 -19.48
CA SER A 187 -2.05 5.81 -19.14
C SER A 187 -3.17 5.64 -20.22
#